data_9fc0d70101468be80969cbe1dee850cf
#
_entry.id   9fc0d70101468be80969cbe1dee850cf
#
_cell.length_a   1.000
_cell.length_b   1.000
_cell.length_c   1.000
_cell.angle_alpha   90.00
_cell.angle_beta   90.00
_cell.angle_gamma   90.00
#
_symmetry.space_group_name_H-M   'P 1'
#
loop_
_entity.id
_entity.type
_entity.pdbx_description
1 polymer ?
#
loop_
_entity_poly.entity_id
_entity_poly.type
_entity_poly.pdbx_seq_one_letter_code
_entity_poly.pdbx_strand_id
1 'polypeptide(L)'
;MKEYDKCISNTENLLRINPNNSDANYYLGLCWYNKGLDYDATLIPDPTSKTYKENKKKVNQMFEQAMPYLEKFRAARPDDKERWQAPLYRIYFSLNLSDQLKKLEE
;
A
#
# COMPACT_ATOMS: atom_id res chain seq x y z
N MET A 1 -2.29 7.36 18.25
CA MET A 1 -2.57 7.36 16.80
C MET A 1 -1.28 7.55 16.03
N LYS A 2 -1.03 6.72 15.05
CA LYS A 2 0.18 6.84 14.22
C LYS A 2 0.04 7.99 13.24
N GLU A 3 1.13 8.70 13.00
CA GLU A 3 1.13 9.91 12.19
C GLU A 3 1.39 9.60 10.70
N TYR A 4 0.46 8.88 10.08
CA TYR A 4 0.61 8.49 8.68
C TYR A 4 0.59 9.67 7.72
N ASP A 5 -0.25 10.66 7.99
CA ASP A 5 -0.37 11.82 7.10
C ASP A 5 0.93 12.62 7.07
N LYS A 6 1.61 12.72 8.20
CA LYS A 6 2.91 13.37 8.29
C LYS A 6 3.98 12.57 7.53
N CYS A 7 3.98 11.26 7.68
CA CYS A 7 4.87 10.37 6.94
C CYS A 7 4.66 10.52 5.43
N ILE A 8 3.41 10.51 4.99
CA ILE A 8 3.06 10.67 3.59
C ILE A 8 3.56 12.02 3.06
N SER A 9 3.26 13.10 3.77
CA SER A 9 3.63 14.45 3.35
C SER A 9 5.15 14.62 3.25
N ASN A 10 5.89 14.16 4.26
CA ASN A 10 7.35 14.26 4.27
C ASN A 10 7.98 13.46 3.13
N THR A 11 7.48 12.26 2.88
CA THR A 11 8.02 11.40 1.83
C THR A 11 7.66 11.92 0.44
N GLU A 12 6.47 12.51 0.28
CA GLU A 12 6.08 13.16 -0.97
C GLU A 12 7.04 14.32 -1.30
N ASN A 13 7.46 15.08 -0.29
CA ASN A 13 8.43 16.16 -0.49
C ASN A 13 9.77 15.63 -0.98
N LEU A 14 10.23 14.51 -0.44
CA LEU A 14 11.46 13.86 -0.89
C LEU A 14 11.36 13.43 -2.36
N LEU A 15 10.23 12.89 -2.76
CA LEU A 15 10.00 12.45 -4.14
C LEU A 15 9.85 13.61 -5.11
N ARG A 16 9.42 14.77 -4.63
CA ARG A 16 9.38 15.98 -5.47
C ARG A 16 10.78 16.40 -5.89
N ILE A 17 11.75 16.25 -4.98
CA ILE A 17 13.16 16.59 -5.24
C ILE A 17 13.82 15.51 -6.09
N ASN A 18 13.55 14.23 -5.78
CA ASN A 18 14.13 13.10 -6.52
C ASN A 18 13.08 12.02 -6.73
N PRO A 19 12.31 12.07 -7.85
CA PRO A 19 11.23 11.11 -8.12
C PRO A 19 11.70 9.67 -8.28
N ASN A 20 12.98 9.45 -8.54
CA ASN A 20 13.53 8.11 -8.76
C ASN A 20 14.17 7.52 -7.51
N ASN A 21 14.07 8.19 -6.36
CA ASN A 21 14.60 7.67 -5.11
C ASN A 21 13.83 6.41 -4.70
N SER A 22 14.46 5.25 -4.83
CA SER A 22 13.82 3.96 -4.56
C SER A 22 13.35 3.83 -3.12
N ASP A 23 14.18 4.24 -2.16
CA ASP A 23 13.82 4.16 -0.75
C ASP A 23 12.64 5.06 -0.41
N ALA A 24 12.60 6.27 -0.98
CA ALA A 24 11.48 7.17 -0.75
C ALA A 24 10.18 6.61 -1.34
N ASN A 25 10.23 5.99 -2.52
CA ASN A 25 9.07 5.32 -3.09
C ASN A 25 8.59 4.19 -2.19
N TYR A 26 9.52 3.39 -1.66
CA TYR A 26 9.18 2.33 -0.73
C TYR A 26 8.50 2.87 0.53
N TYR A 27 9.08 3.89 1.16
CA TYR A 27 8.53 4.45 2.39
C TYR A 27 7.17 5.10 2.18
N LEU A 28 6.98 5.81 1.06
CA LEU A 28 5.66 6.39 0.77
C LEU A 28 4.61 5.29 0.57
N GLY A 29 4.97 4.24 -0.17
CA GLY A 29 4.11 3.08 -0.31
C GLY A 29 3.75 2.46 1.02
N LEU A 30 4.73 2.30 1.92
CA LEU A 30 4.48 1.75 3.25
C LEU A 30 3.61 2.65 4.12
N CYS A 31 3.76 3.99 4.01
CA CYS A 31 2.90 4.90 4.77
C CYS A 31 1.44 4.69 4.41
N TRP A 32 1.12 4.66 3.13
CA TRP A 32 -0.24 4.40 2.67
C TRP A 32 -0.72 2.99 3.04
N TYR A 33 0.15 2.00 2.85
CA TYR A 33 -0.17 0.61 3.14
C TYR A 33 -0.49 0.41 4.63
N ASN A 34 0.36 0.93 5.51
CA ASN A 34 0.17 0.81 6.96
C ASN A 34 -1.06 1.59 7.43
N LYS A 35 -1.34 2.73 6.82
CA LYS A 35 -2.56 3.49 7.10
C LYS A 35 -3.79 2.64 6.77
N GLY A 36 -3.77 1.97 5.61
CA GLY A 36 -4.85 1.07 5.23
C GLY A 36 -5.00 -0.11 6.17
N LEU A 37 -3.89 -0.74 6.57
CA LEU A 37 -3.92 -1.86 7.52
C LEU A 37 -4.49 -1.47 8.87
N ASP A 38 -4.06 -0.33 9.42
CA ASP A 38 -4.54 0.12 10.72
C ASP A 38 -6.03 0.48 10.66
N TYR A 39 -6.45 1.09 9.57
CA TYR A 39 -7.87 1.40 9.38
C TYR A 39 -8.70 0.12 9.29
N ASP A 40 -8.24 -0.86 8.51
CA ASP A 40 -8.91 -2.15 8.36
C ASP A 40 -9.04 -2.88 9.70
N ALA A 41 -8.02 -2.80 10.55
CA ALA A 41 -8.02 -3.43 11.87
C ALA A 41 -9.07 -2.86 12.82
N THR A 42 -9.54 -1.62 12.56
CA THR A 42 -10.60 -1.00 13.39
C THR A 42 -12.02 -1.38 12.96
N LEU A 43 -12.16 -2.05 11.81
CA LEU A 43 -13.48 -2.37 11.28
C LEU A 43 -14.07 -3.60 11.96
N ILE A 44 -15.38 -3.53 12.27
CA ILE A 44 -16.11 -4.68 12.76
C ILE A 44 -16.44 -5.55 11.55
N PRO A 45 -16.00 -6.83 11.54
CA PRO A 45 -16.18 -7.67 10.36
C PRO A 45 -17.63 -8.15 10.21
N ASP A 46 -18.47 -7.33 9.63
CA ASP A 46 -19.85 -7.64 9.30
C ASP A 46 -20.08 -7.37 7.81
N PRO A 47 -19.93 -8.39 6.96
CA PRO A 47 -20.03 -8.21 5.52
C PRO A 47 -21.42 -7.80 5.03
N THR A 48 -22.45 -7.91 5.91
CA THR A 48 -23.80 -7.47 5.56
C THR A 48 -24.04 -6.00 5.85
N SER A 49 -23.15 -5.37 6.62
CA SER A 49 -23.26 -3.96 6.99
C SER A 49 -22.88 -3.05 5.84
N LYS A 50 -23.72 -2.07 5.54
CA LYS A 50 -23.43 -1.04 4.56
C LYS A 50 -22.20 -0.21 4.98
N THR A 51 -22.12 0.12 6.26
CA THR A 51 -21.00 0.86 6.82
C THR A 51 -19.69 0.09 6.64
N TYR A 52 -19.70 -1.21 6.88
CA TYR A 52 -18.52 -2.05 6.65
C TYR A 52 -18.06 -1.99 5.19
N LYS A 53 -19.00 -2.12 4.26
CA LYS A 53 -18.68 -2.08 2.82
C LYS A 53 -18.08 -0.73 2.41
N GLU A 54 -18.63 0.36 2.91
CA GLU A 54 -18.12 1.70 2.64
C GLU A 54 -16.71 1.89 3.20
N ASN A 55 -16.47 1.39 4.41
CA ASN A 55 -15.17 1.48 5.05
C ASN A 55 -14.12 0.60 4.35
N LYS A 56 -14.52 -0.58 3.84
CA LYS A 56 -13.60 -1.40 3.04
C LYS A 56 -13.19 -0.69 1.75
N LYS A 57 -14.07 0.08 1.14
CA LYS A 57 -13.71 0.90 -0.02
C LYS A 57 -12.63 1.92 0.33
N LYS A 58 -12.71 2.52 1.53
CA LYS A 58 -11.69 3.46 1.99
C LYS A 58 -10.33 2.77 2.18
N VAL A 59 -10.33 1.57 2.76
CA VAL A 59 -9.11 0.77 2.90
C VAL A 59 -8.50 0.50 1.52
N ASN A 60 -9.32 0.07 0.57
CA ASN A 60 -8.86 -0.22 -0.78
C ASN A 60 -8.31 1.02 -1.49
N GLN A 61 -8.91 2.19 -1.25
CA GLN A 61 -8.37 3.45 -1.79
C GLN A 61 -6.97 3.74 -1.25
N MET A 62 -6.73 3.47 0.04
CA MET A 62 -5.39 3.62 0.64
C MET A 62 -4.39 2.65 0.00
N PHE A 63 -4.81 1.40 -0.23
CA PHE A 63 -3.99 0.41 -0.91
C PHE A 63 -3.70 0.80 -2.36
N GLU A 64 -4.67 1.38 -3.05
CA GLU A 64 -4.47 1.89 -4.41
C GLU A 64 -3.45 3.02 -4.44
N GLN A 65 -3.42 3.87 -3.41
CA GLN A 65 -2.40 4.91 -3.29
C GLN A 65 -1.01 4.32 -3.04
N ALA A 66 -0.93 3.25 -2.26
CA ALA A 66 0.34 2.59 -1.95
C ALA A 66 0.93 1.85 -3.15
N MET A 67 0.08 1.27 -3.98
CA MET A 67 0.46 0.32 -5.03
C MET A 67 1.52 0.84 -6.00
N PRO A 68 1.36 2.02 -6.64
CA PRO A 68 2.34 2.46 -7.64
C PRO A 68 3.73 2.70 -7.05
N TYR A 69 3.81 3.15 -5.81
CA TYR A 69 5.09 3.39 -5.16
C TYR A 69 5.84 2.10 -4.87
N LEU A 70 5.10 1.08 -4.39
CA LEU A 70 5.69 -0.23 -4.12
C LEU A 70 6.05 -0.96 -5.41
N GLU A 71 5.26 -0.81 -6.46
CA GLU A 71 5.59 -1.37 -7.78
C GLU A 71 6.83 -0.72 -8.38
N LYS A 72 6.98 0.58 -8.20
CA LYS A 72 8.16 1.30 -8.65
C LYS A 72 9.41 0.85 -7.89
N PHE A 73 9.27 0.63 -6.58
CA PHE A 73 10.36 0.08 -5.78
C PHE A 73 10.76 -1.32 -6.26
N ARG A 74 9.78 -2.19 -6.51
CA ARG A 74 10.02 -3.54 -7.04
C ARG A 74 10.77 -3.49 -8.37
N ALA A 75 10.38 -2.59 -9.27
CA ALA A 75 11.03 -2.44 -10.57
C ALA A 75 12.49 -2.02 -10.43
N ALA A 76 12.78 -1.15 -9.45
CA ALA A 76 14.14 -0.67 -9.19
C ALA A 76 14.97 -1.69 -8.43
N ARG A 77 14.36 -2.47 -7.55
CA ARG A 77 15.02 -3.43 -6.66
C ARG A 77 14.31 -4.78 -6.66
N PRO A 78 14.31 -5.50 -7.79
CA PRO A 78 13.56 -6.76 -7.88
C PRO A 78 14.10 -7.85 -6.95
N ASP A 79 15.37 -7.80 -6.57
CA ASP A 79 15.97 -8.79 -5.68
C ASP A 79 15.61 -8.57 -4.21
N ASP A 80 15.07 -7.42 -3.86
CA ASP A 80 14.74 -7.08 -2.48
C ASP A 80 13.30 -7.50 -2.14
N LYS A 81 13.02 -8.78 -2.35
CA LYS A 81 11.68 -9.36 -2.15
C LYS A 81 11.16 -9.20 -0.73
N GLU A 82 12.06 -9.22 0.26
CA GLU A 82 11.67 -9.09 1.66
C GLU A 82 10.90 -7.80 1.91
N ARG A 83 11.20 -6.74 1.15
CA ARG A 83 10.54 -5.45 1.33
C ARG A 83 9.23 -5.32 0.58
N TRP A 84 9.19 -5.73 -0.70
CA TRP A 84 8.02 -5.44 -1.53
C TRP A 84 7.00 -6.58 -1.63
N GLN A 85 7.41 -7.83 -1.41
CA GLN A 85 6.54 -8.98 -1.69
C GLN A 85 5.29 -9.01 -0.80
N ALA A 86 5.46 -8.94 0.51
CA ALA A 86 4.32 -9.04 1.44
C ALA A 86 3.33 -7.88 1.27
N PRO A 87 3.76 -6.60 1.22
CA PRO A 87 2.82 -5.51 1.00
C PRO A 87 2.09 -5.60 -0.32
N LEU A 88 2.79 -5.90 -1.42
CA LEU A 88 2.14 -6.02 -2.72
C LEU A 88 1.18 -7.20 -2.79
N TYR A 89 1.54 -8.32 -2.16
CA TYR A 89 0.64 -9.48 -2.06
C TYR A 89 -0.67 -9.09 -1.41
N ARG A 90 -0.60 -8.42 -0.26
CA ARG A 90 -1.80 -8.01 0.47
C ARG A 90 -2.64 -7.01 -0.33
N ILE A 91 -2.00 -6.05 -0.99
CA ILE A 91 -2.69 -5.05 -1.81
C ILE A 91 -3.41 -5.73 -2.98
N TYR A 92 -2.70 -6.57 -3.72
CA TYR A 92 -3.29 -7.26 -4.87
C TYR A 92 -4.42 -8.18 -4.45
N PHE A 93 -4.26 -8.87 -3.33
CA PHE A 93 -5.31 -9.72 -2.78
C PHE A 93 -6.56 -8.91 -2.42
N SER A 94 -6.37 -7.80 -1.70
CA SER A 94 -7.48 -6.94 -1.26
C SER A 94 -8.22 -6.30 -2.43
N LEU A 95 -7.49 -5.96 -3.50
CA LEU A 95 -8.06 -5.33 -4.70
C LEU A 95 -8.51 -6.35 -5.76
N ASN A 96 -8.41 -7.64 -5.47
CA ASN A 96 -8.78 -8.74 -6.40
C ASN A 96 -8.02 -8.70 -7.73
N LEU A 97 -6.74 -8.36 -7.66
CA LEU A 97 -5.88 -8.29 -8.85
C LEU A 97 -5.17 -9.64 -9.06
N SER A 98 -5.92 -10.63 -9.54
CA SER A 98 -5.47 -12.02 -9.66
C SER A 98 -4.23 -12.20 -10.53
N ASP A 99 -4.16 -11.47 -11.64
CA ASP A 99 -3.02 -11.59 -12.56
C ASP A 99 -1.73 -11.10 -11.93
N GLN A 100 -1.82 -9.98 -11.18
CA GLN A 100 -0.68 -9.42 -10.46
C GLN A 100 -0.23 -10.34 -9.32
N LEU A 101 -1.18 -10.99 -8.63
CA LEU A 101 -0.87 -11.97 -7.60
C LEU A 101 -0.05 -13.13 -8.16
N LYS A 102 -0.46 -13.67 -9.30
CA LYS A 102 0.27 -14.75 -9.95
C LYS A 102 1.70 -14.36 -10.30
N LYS A 103 1.89 -13.14 -10.78
CA LYS A 103 3.22 -12.63 -11.12
C LYS A 103 4.13 -12.50 -9.92
N LEU A 104 3.57 -12.22 -8.73
CA LEU A 104 4.36 -12.17 -7.51
C LEU A 104 4.91 -13.55 -7.10
N GLU A 105 4.19 -14.61 -7.42
CA GLU A 105 4.57 -15.98 -7.07
C GLU A 105 5.62 -16.56 -8.02
N GLU A 106 5.83 -15.94 -9.16
CA GLU A 106 6.89 -16.31 -10.11
C GLU A 106 8.27 -15.78 -9.66
#